data_b59d61311124589bbbe887f4dd3282d2
#
_entry.id   b59d61311124589bbbe887f4dd3282d2
#
_cell.length_a   1.000
_cell.length_b   1.000
_cell.length_c   1.000
_cell.angle_alpha   90.00
_cell.angle_beta   90.00
_cell.angle_gamma   90.00
#
_symmetry.space_group_name_H-M   'P 1'
#
loop_
_entity.id
_entity.type
_entity.pdbx_description
1 polymer ?
#
loop_
_entity_poly.entity_id
_entity_poly.type
_entity_poly.pdbx_seq_one_letter_code
_entity_poly.pdbx_strand_id
1 'polypeptide(L)'
;MSLIQRIDALLPQTQCGKCGHPGCKPYAQGIVDGEPINKCPPGGEETIATLAELLKIPVLELDISRGPAPPQIAFIREAECIGCTKCIQACPVDAIVGAAKLMHTVLIDECTGCDLCVAPCPVDCIEMHPLPANTIAVVGGLAFDLEEQRARAEKRDHARQRFERRNQRLLREEQQKQAERDARAARAAQPQVSTADPVQAALERVRAQKAASADTALKKAKVDVAMSRAQLHKSLKAFGHPPTFEQQSQLIVLQQHFETAEQALAILESSQPSVPVVPAPSNDAELKRAKIQLAMRRAELKKAQAAEVAPQQIATLEQAVADAERRVQDHAAP
;
A
#
# COMPACT_ATOMS: atom_id res chain seq x y z
N MET A 1 18.41 -31.10 -17.08
CA MET A 1 17.04 -30.58 -17.04
C MET A 1 16.08 -31.73 -16.72
N SER A 2 15.16 -31.55 -15.73
CA SER A 2 14.11 -32.52 -15.45
C SER A 2 13.09 -32.57 -16.60
N LEU A 3 12.27 -33.63 -16.67
CA LEU A 3 11.20 -33.73 -17.68
C LEU A 3 10.22 -32.56 -17.56
N ILE A 4 9.86 -32.17 -16.34
CA ILE A 4 9.00 -31.00 -16.07
C ILE A 4 9.60 -29.73 -16.68
N GLN A 5 10.89 -29.48 -16.51
CA GLN A 5 11.54 -28.29 -17.08
C GLN A 5 11.58 -28.33 -18.62
N ARG A 6 11.70 -29.51 -19.22
CA ARG A 6 11.64 -29.68 -20.68
C ARG A 6 10.24 -29.39 -21.22
N ILE A 7 9.21 -29.89 -20.57
CA ILE A 7 7.80 -29.62 -20.91
C ILE A 7 7.49 -28.13 -20.71
N ASP A 8 7.87 -27.55 -19.55
CA ASP A 8 7.62 -26.14 -19.25
C ASP A 8 8.27 -25.20 -20.28
N ALA A 9 9.45 -25.55 -20.80
CA ALA A 9 10.14 -24.76 -21.82
C ALA A 9 9.38 -24.72 -23.17
N LEU A 10 8.56 -25.74 -23.46
CA LEU A 10 7.74 -25.80 -24.68
C LEU A 10 6.39 -25.07 -24.53
N LEU A 11 5.93 -24.85 -23.30
CA LEU A 11 4.68 -24.14 -23.05
C LEU A 11 4.79 -22.63 -23.37
N PRO A 12 3.69 -21.96 -23.75
CA PRO A 12 3.71 -20.59 -24.28
C PRO A 12 4.07 -19.52 -23.25
N GLN A 13 4.18 -19.87 -21.98
CA GLN A 13 4.57 -18.98 -20.86
C GLN A 13 3.67 -17.74 -20.67
N THR A 14 2.42 -17.80 -21.13
CA THR A 14 1.41 -16.74 -20.93
C THR A 14 0.91 -16.66 -19.51
N GLN A 15 1.06 -17.73 -18.70
CA GLN A 15 0.64 -17.84 -17.31
C GLN A 15 -0.87 -17.54 -17.10
N CYS A 16 -1.71 -17.76 -18.14
CA CYS A 16 -3.10 -17.30 -18.21
C CYS A 16 -4.11 -18.12 -17.40
N GLY A 17 -3.73 -19.33 -16.94
CA GLY A 17 -4.63 -20.21 -16.21
C GLY A 17 -5.72 -20.91 -17.03
N LYS A 18 -5.85 -20.67 -18.33
CA LYS A 18 -6.93 -21.26 -19.18
C LYS A 18 -6.91 -22.78 -19.22
N CYS A 19 -5.76 -23.41 -19.05
CA CYS A 19 -5.63 -24.88 -18.92
C CYS A 19 -6.17 -25.45 -17.61
N GLY A 20 -6.61 -24.59 -16.66
CA GLY A 20 -7.09 -24.98 -15.33
C GLY A 20 -5.99 -25.04 -14.27
N HIS A 21 -4.75 -24.71 -14.62
CA HIS A 21 -3.60 -24.63 -13.69
C HIS A 21 -3.24 -23.18 -13.41
N PRO A 22 -2.66 -22.84 -12.23
CA PRO A 22 -2.30 -21.47 -11.87
C PRO A 22 -1.07 -20.92 -12.62
N GLY A 23 -0.59 -21.64 -13.65
CA GLY A 23 0.55 -21.24 -14.48
C GLY A 23 1.06 -22.37 -15.36
N CYS A 24 2.06 -22.10 -16.21
CA CYS A 24 2.59 -23.09 -17.15
C CYS A 24 3.33 -24.24 -16.47
N LYS A 25 4.18 -23.94 -15.48
CA LYS A 25 4.94 -24.96 -14.76
C LYS A 25 4.06 -25.97 -13.98
N PRO A 26 2.98 -25.56 -13.28
CA PRO A 26 2.01 -26.50 -12.72
C PRO A 26 1.34 -27.39 -13.77
N TYR A 27 1.03 -26.87 -14.96
CA TYR A 27 0.50 -27.70 -16.04
C TYR A 27 1.57 -28.68 -16.55
N ALA A 28 2.84 -28.25 -16.67
CA ALA A 28 3.94 -29.15 -17.02
C ALA A 28 4.08 -30.31 -16.02
N GLN A 29 3.88 -30.04 -14.72
CA GLN A 29 3.80 -31.09 -13.69
C GLN A 29 2.60 -32.02 -13.92
N GLY A 30 1.39 -31.46 -14.18
CA GLY A 30 0.20 -32.24 -14.48
C GLY A 30 0.40 -33.20 -15.67
N ILE A 31 1.10 -32.76 -16.72
CA ILE A 31 1.44 -33.62 -17.88
C ILE A 31 2.34 -34.77 -17.46
N VAL A 32 3.34 -34.54 -16.61
CA VAL A 32 4.19 -35.61 -16.06
C VAL A 32 3.39 -36.59 -15.21
N ASP A 33 2.37 -36.09 -14.53
CA ASP A 33 1.47 -36.89 -13.67
C ASP A 33 0.35 -37.59 -14.48
N GLY A 34 0.37 -37.47 -15.81
CA GLY A 34 -0.55 -38.18 -16.73
C GLY A 34 -1.68 -37.36 -17.30
N GLU A 35 -1.69 -36.04 -17.10
CA GLU A 35 -2.70 -35.18 -17.76
C GLU A 35 -2.46 -35.08 -19.27
N PRO A 36 -3.55 -34.91 -20.09
CA PRO A 36 -3.41 -34.76 -21.52
C PRO A 36 -2.68 -33.47 -21.91
N ILE A 37 -1.91 -33.54 -23.01
CA ILE A 37 -1.05 -32.45 -23.52
C ILE A 37 -1.82 -31.35 -24.24
N ASN A 38 -3.11 -31.48 -24.46
CA ASN A 38 -3.94 -30.64 -25.34
C ASN A 38 -4.79 -29.60 -24.62
N LYS A 39 -4.55 -29.38 -23.32
CA LYS A 39 -5.37 -28.46 -22.49
C LYS A 39 -4.99 -26.98 -22.61
N CYS A 40 -3.94 -26.61 -23.36
CA CYS A 40 -3.43 -25.25 -23.41
C CYS A 40 -3.92 -24.50 -24.65
N PRO A 41 -4.97 -23.63 -24.58
CA PRO A 41 -5.44 -22.90 -25.75
C PRO A 41 -4.37 -21.95 -26.35
N PRO A 42 -3.60 -21.19 -25.55
CA PRO A 42 -2.53 -20.34 -26.10
C PRO A 42 -1.41 -21.13 -26.79
N GLY A 43 -1.15 -22.35 -26.35
CA GLY A 43 -0.14 -23.21 -26.96
C GLY A 43 -0.54 -23.75 -28.32
N GLY A 44 -1.83 -24.00 -28.50
CA GLY A 44 -2.40 -24.46 -29.77
C GLY A 44 -1.74 -25.76 -30.28
N GLU A 45 -1.85 -25.96 -31.58
CA GLU A 45 -1.34 -27.15 -32.27
C GLU A 45 0.19 -27.25 -32.22
N GLU A 46 0.92 -26.12 -32.27
CA GLU A 46 2.40 -26.10 -32.19
C GLU A 46 2.89 -26.73 -30.88
N THR A 47 2.30 -26.31 -29.76
CA THR A 47 2.69 -26.86 -28.46
C THR A 47 2.31 -28.31 -28.30
N ILE A 48 1.15 -28.73 -28.80
CA ILE A 48 0.71 -30.13 -28.76
C ILE A 48 1.66 -31.00 -29.59
N ALA A 49 2.02 -30.58 -30.79
CA ALA A 49 2.92 -31.33 -31.67
C ALA A 49 4.33 -31.49 -31.02
N THR A 50 4.88 -30.40 -30.49
CA THR A 50 6.21 -30.44 -29.84
C THR A 50 6.21 -31.23 -28.52
N LEU A 51 5.12 -31.21 -27.77
CA LEU A 51 4.96 -32.06 -26.57
C LEU A 51 4.80 -33.53 -26.94
N ALA A 52 4.02 -33.83 -27.98
CA ALA A 52 3.84 -35.20 -28.48
C ALA A 52 5.17 -35.81 -28.94
N GLU A 53 6.00 -35.02 -29.66
CA GLU A 53 7.34 -35.41 -30.08
C GLU A 53 8.27 -35.67 -28.87
N LEU A 54 8.26 -34.75 -27.89
CA LEU A 54 9.05 -34.87 -26.68
C LEU A 54 8.72 -36.13 -25.88
N LEU A 55 7.43 -36.41 -25.75
CA LEU A 55 6.92 -37.52 -24.91
C LEU A 55 6.75 -38.83 -25.69
N LYS A 56 6.92 -38.78 -27.03
CA LYS A 56 6.74 -39.90 -27.94
C LYS A 56 5.31 -40.51 -27.82
N ILE A 57 4.32 -39.66 -27.80
CA ILE A 57 2.88 -40.02 -27.75
C ILE A 57 2.18 -39.45 -28.99
N PRO A 58 1.00 -39.95 -29.34
CA PRO A 58 0.22 -39.41 -30.46
C PRO A 58 -0.14 -37.94 -30.26
N VAL A 59 -0.19 -37.17 -31.37
CA VAL A 59 -0.71 -35.79 -31.38
C VAL A 59 -2.21 -35.83 -31.08
N LEU A 60 -2.65 -35.02 -30.11
CA LEU A 60 -4.06 -34.88 -29.72
C LEU A 60 -4.65 -33.62 -30.36
N GLU A 61 -5.95 -33.62 -30.61
CA GLU A 61 -6.67 -32.40 -30.99
C GLU A 61 -6.76 -31.44 -29.79
N LEU A 62 -6.76 -30.12 -30.05
CA LEU A 62 -6.87 -29.08 -29.02
C LEU A 62 -8.19 -29.21 -28.27
N ASP A 63 -8.18 -29.14 -26.96
CA ASP A 63 -9.38 -29.09 -26.11
C ASP A 63 -10.07 -27.73 -26.27
N ILE A 64 -11.00 -27.62 -27.20
CA ILE A 64 -11.76 -26.40 -27.51
C ILE A 64 -12.72 -25.98 -26.39
N SER A 65 -13.02 -26.86 -25.43
CA SER A 65 -13.90 -26.54 -24.29
C SER A 65 -13.35 -25.43 -23.39
N ARG A 66 -12.06 -25.15 -23.49
CA ARG A 66 -11.36 -24.13 -22.71
C ARG A 66 -11.36 -22.73 -23.32
N GLY A 67 -12.05 -22.57 -24.43
CA GLY A 67 -12.21 -21.31 -25.16
C GLY A 67 -11.00 -20.93 -26.01
N PRO A 68 -11.12 -19.89 -26.82
CA PRO A 68 -10.06 -19.42 -27.71
C PRO A 68 -8.98 -18.63 -26.97
N ALA A 69 -7.78 -18.60 -27.54
CA ALA A 69 -6.71 -17.73 -27.11
C ALA A 69 -5.99 -17.13 -28.33
N PRO A 70 -6.61 -16.15 -29.00
CA PRO A 70 -6.00 -15.50 -30.15
C PRO A 70 -4.75 -14.70 -29.77
N PRO A 71 -3.84 -14.44 -30.71
CA PRO A 71 -2.71 -13.52 -30.50
C PRO A 71 -3.24 -12.11 -30.24
N GLN A 72 -3.05 -11.60 -29.03
CA GLN A 72 -3.60 -10.32 -28.58
C GLN A 72 -2.72 -9.67 -27.52
N ILE A 73 -2.92 -8.37 -27.33
CA ILE A 73 -2.28 -7.57 -26.29
C ILE A 73 -3.34 -6.78 -25.52
N ALA A 74 -3.08 -6.48 -24.27
CA ALA A 74 -3.90 -5.57 -23.50
C ALA A 74 -3.63 -4.13 -23.93
N PHE A 75 -4.69 -3.33 -24.02
CA PHE A 75 -4.67 -1.90 -24.25
C PHE A 75 -5.43 -1.21 -23.13
N ILE A 76 -4.87 -0.13 -22.55
CA ILE A 76 -5.49 0.65 -21.47
C ILE A 76 -5.91 1.99 -22.05
N ARG A 77 -7.20 2.32 -21.96
CA ARG A 77 -7.69 3.67 -22.24
C ARG A 77 -7.28 4.60 -21.09
N GLU A 78 -6.12 5.24 -21.27
CA GLU A 78 -5.45 6.03 -20.21
C GLU A 78 -6.32 7.14 -19.63
N ALA A 79 -7.16 7.77 -20.47
CA ALA A 79 -8.08 8.83 -20.05
C ALA A 79 -9.15 8.36 -19.05
N GLU A 80 -9.49 7.06 -19.04
CA GLU A 80 -10.46 6.45 -18.14
C GLU A 80 -9.80 5.77 -16.94
N CYS A 81 -8.47 5.64 -16.95
CA CYS A 81 -7.73 4.95 -15.91
C CYS A 81 -7.69 5.75 -14.61
N ILE A 82 -8.23 5.19 -13.54
CA ILE A 82 -8.27 5.81 -12.20
C ILE A 82 -7.03 5.51 -11.32
N GLY A 83 -6.04 4.79 -11.84
CA GLY A 83 -4.82 4.47 -11.10
C GLY A 83 -5.01 3.52 -9.93
N CYS A 84 -5.93 2.55 -10.02
CA CYS A 84 -6.25 1.62 -8.91
C CYS A 84 -5.23 0.51 -8.69
N THR A 85 -4.25 0.34 -9.58
CA THR A 85 -3.16 -0.66 -9.56
C THR A 85 -3.58 -2.14 -9.65
N LYS A 86 -4.86 -2.47 -9.76
CA LYS A 86 -5.32 -3.87 -9.80
C LYS A 86 -4.80 -4.63 -11.02
N CYS A 87 -4.70 -3.98 -12.18
CA CYS A 87 -4.14 -4.56 -13.39
C CYS A 87 -2.64 -4.87 -13.26
N ILE A 88 -1.87 -4.00 -12.58
CA ILE A 88 -0.45 -4.24 -12.27
C ILE A 88 -0.30 -5.48 -11.39
N GLN A 89 -1.15 -5.61 -10.37
CA GLN A 89 -1.14 -6.76 -9.46
C GLN A 89 -1.52 -8.07 -10.18
N ALA A 90 -2.45 -7.99 -11.13
CA ALA A 90 -2.92 -9.16 -11.89
C ALA A 90 -1.92 -9.59 -12.98
N CYS A 91 -1.08 -8.69 -13.50
CA CYS A 91 -0.17 -9.00 -14.59
C CYS A 91 0.93 -9.99 -14.16
N PRO A 92 1.00 -11.19 -14.77
CA PRO A 92 1.94 -12.22 -14.34
C PRO A 92 3.40 -11.93 -14.72
N VAL A 93 3.61 -11.03 -15.69
CA VAL A 93 4.95 -10.72 -16.26
C VAL A 93 5.35 -9.26 -16.07
N ASP A 94 4.67 -8.50 -15.21
CA ASP A 94 4.94 -7.07 -14.97
C ASP A 94 4.93 -6.22 -16.26
N ALA A 95 4.08 -6.56 -17.22
CA ALA A 95 3.96 -5.81 -18.48
C ALA A 95 3.17 -4.50 -18.35
N ILE A 96 2.62 -4.18 -17.18
CA ILE A 96 1.85 -2.96 -16.95
C ILE A 96 2.61 -2.06 -15.98
N VAL A 97 2.84 -0.81 -16.40
CA VAL A 97 3.54 0.21 -15.62
C VAL A 97 2.60 1.33 -15.21
N GLY A 98 2.92 1.98 -14.10
CA GLY A 98 2.14 3.05 -13.51
C GLY A 98 2.27 3.06 -11.99
N ALA A 99 1.47 3.90 -11.33
CA ALA A 99 1.46 3.99 -9.88
C ALA A 99 0.04 4.27 -9.34
N ALA A 100 -0.13 4.15 -8.03
CA ALA A 100 -1.39 4.49 -7.37
C ALA A 100 -1.79 5.95 -7.66
N LYS A 101 -3.03 6.15 -8.11
CA LYS A 101 -3.60 7.46 -8.51
C LYS A 101 -2.97 8.09 -9.76
N LEU A 102 -2.15 7.35 -10.52
CA LEU A 102 -1.63 7.75 -11.82
C LEU A 102 -2.14 6.77 -12.87
N MET A 103 -2.23 7.22 -14.14
CA MET A 103 -2.61 6.36 -15.26
C MET A 103 -1.63 5.19 -15.41
N HIS A 104 -2.14 4.08 -15.96
CA HIS A 104 -1.33 2.91 -16.27
C HIS A 104 -1.23 2.74 -17.78
N THR A 105 -0.11 2.17 -18.24
CA THR A 105 0.11 1.81 -19.64
C THR A 105 0.70 0.41 -19.76
N VAL A 106 0.56 -0.19 -20.95
CA VAL A 106 1.04 -1.55 -21.23
C VAL A 106 2.32 -1.49 -22.04
N LEU A 107 3.33 -2.23 -21.59
CA LEU A 107 4.54 -2.50 -22.36
C LEU A 107 4.20 -3.60 -23.38
N ILE A 108 4.01 -3.21 -24.63
CA ILE A 108 3.51 -4.10 -25.71
C ILE A 108 4.42 -5.32 -25.88
N ASP A 109 5.73 -5.11 -25.90
CA ASP A 109 6.72 -6.18 -26.11
C ASP A 109 6.75 -7.20 -24.96
N GLU A 110 6.32 -6.80 -23.77
CA GLU A 110 6.28 -7.63 -22.57
C GLU A 110 4.93 -8.31 -22.35
N CYS A 111 3.88 -7.81 -23.00
CA CYS A 111 2.52 -8.35 -22.84
C CYS A 111 2.43 -9.72 -23.50
N THR A 112 1.96 -10.72 -22.73
CA THR A 112 1.75 -12.10 -23.21
C THR A 112 0.32 -12.39 -23.68
N GLY A 113 -0.59 -11.40 -23.63
CA GLY A 113 -1.99 -11.55 -24.07
C GLY A 113 -2.83 -12.44 -23.17
N CYS A 114 -2.48 -12.60 -21.91
CA CYS A 114 -3.14 -13.51 -20.96
C CYS A 114 -4.53 -13.09 -20.49
N ASP A 115 -4.97 -11.84 -20.76
CA ASP A 115 -6.24 -11.18 -20.37
C ASP A 115 -6.53 -11.06 -18.85
N LEU A 116 -5.65 -11.52 -17.99
CA LEU A 116 -5.84 -11.48 -16.53
C LEU A 116 -6.01 -10.07 -15.93
N CYS A 117 -5.58 -9.03 -16.65
CA CYS A 117 -5.73 -7.64 -16.22
C CYS A 117 -7.14 -7.06 -16.49
N VAL A 118 -7.94 -7.68 -17.36
CA VAL A 118 -9.26 -7.15 -17.76
C VAL A 118 -10.27 -7.26 -16.62
N ALA A 119 -10.51 -8.47 -16.12
CA ALA A 119 -11.52 -8.74 -15.09
C ALA A 119 -11.37 -7.91 -13.79
N PRO A 120 -10.17 -7.63 -13.25
CA PRO A 120 -10.02 -6.84 -12.02
C PRO A 120 -10.15 -5.33 -12.23
N CYS A 121 -10.28 -4.83 -13.47
CA CYS A 121 -10.43 -3.40 -13.73
C CYS A 121 -11.82 -2.91 -13.30
N PRO A 122 -11.95 -1.99 -12.31
CA PRO A 122 -13.26 -1.59 -11.80
C PRO A 122 -13.99 -0.58 -12.71
N VAL A 123 -13.30 -0.05 -13.74
CA VAL A 123 -13.84 0.94 -14.67
C VAL A 123 -13.82 0.45 -16.14
N ASP A 124 -13.54 -0.84 -16.34
CA ASP A 124 -13.51 -1.51 -17.64
C ASP A 124 -12.71 -0.77 -18.73
N CYS A 125 -11.62 -0.09 -18.33
CA CYS A 125 -10.79 0.69 -19.26
C CYS A 125 -9.73 -0.16 -19.98
N ILE A 126 -9.77 -1.50 -19.86
CA ILE A 126 -8.78 -2.40 -20.47
C ILE A 126 -9.45 -3.25 -21.54
N GLU A 127 -8.93 -3.17 -22.74
CA GLU A 127 -9.38 -3.91 -23.90
C GLU A 127 -8.28 -4.86 -24.41
N MET A 128 -8.68 -5.94 -25.09
CA MET A 128 -7.74 -6.83 -25.76
C MET A 128 -7.76 -6.53 -27.25
N HIS A 129 -6.63 -6.09 -27.79
CA HIS A 129 -6.47 -5.76 -29.20
C HIS A 129 -5.66 -6.85 -29.91
N PRO A 130 -5.89 -7.07 -31.22
CA PRO A 130 -5.03 -7.96 -32.01
C PRO A 130 -3.57 -7.55 -31.90
N LEU A 131 -2.68 -8.54 -31.91
CA LEU A 131 -1.24 -8.29 -31.85
C LEU A 131 -0.78 -7.49 -33.09
N PRO A 132 0.00 -6.40 -32.93
CA PRO A 132 0.57 -5.68 -34.07
C PRO A 132 1.44 -6.57 -34.95
N ALA A 133 1.37 -6.37 -36.26
CA ALA A 133 2.05 -7.24 -37.26
C ALA A 133 3.58 -7.33 -37.11
N ASN A 134 4.20 -6.33 -36.49
CA ASN A 134 5.64 -6.28 -36.22
C ASN A 134 6.04 -6.87 -34.85
N THR A 135 5.11 -7.46 -34.12
CA THR A 135 5.36 -8.01 -32.79
C THR A 135 5.35 -9.54 -32.85
N ILE A 136 6.38 -10.17 -32.31
CA ILE A 136 6.47 -11.63 -32.26
C ILE A 136 5.40 -12.16 -31.28
N ALA A 137 4.55 -13.05 -31.77
CA ALA A 137 3.52 -13.68 -30.95
C ALA A 137 4.15 -14.76 -30.05
N VAL A 138 3.70 -14.80 -28.78
CA VAL A 138 3.98 -15.94 -27.88
C VAL A 138 3.01 -17.09 -28.18
N VAL A 139 1.84 -16.75 -28.69
CA VAL A 139 0.73 -17.64 -29.05
C VAL A 139 0.39 -17.48 -30.54
N GLY A 140 -0.22 -18.49 -31.12
CA GLY A 140 -0.62 -18.46 -32.53
C GLY A 140 -0.49 -19.81 -33.19
N GLY A 141 -0.63 -19.84 -34.51
CA GLY A 141 -0.39 -21.04 -35.32
C GLY A 141 1.08 -21.46 -35.40
N LEU A 142 1.37 -22.41 -36.27
CA LEU A 142 2.72 -22.86 -36.54
C LEU A 142 3.60 -21.72 -37.04
N ALA A 143 4.85 -21.69 -36.59
CA ALA A 143 5.85 -20.73 -37.06
C ALA A 143 6.12 -20.98 -38.57
N PHE A 144 6.29 -19.91 -39.36
CA PHE A 144 6.52 -20.00 -40.80
C PHE A 144 7.92 -20.50 -41.13
N ASP A 145 8.91 -20.17 -40.28
CA ASP A 145 10.30 -20.55 -40.50
C ASP A 145 11.07 -20.75 -39.18
N LEU A 146 12.34 -21.15 -39.30
CA LEU A 146 13.21 -21.39 -38.14
C LEU A 146 13.59 -20.12 -37.38
N GLU A 147 13.60 -18.97 -38.03
CA GLU A 147 13.90 -17.70 -37.41
C GLU A 147 12.75 -17.27 -36.48
N GLU A 148 11.50 -17.33 -36.98
CA GLU A 148 10.31 -17.07 -36.18
C GLU A 148 10.19 -18.06 -35.01
N GLN A 149 10.51 -19.34 -35.22
CA GLN A 149 10.49 -20.35 -34.17
C GLN A 149 11.48 -20.02 -33.04
N ARG A 150 12.69 -19.55 -33.40
CA ARG A 150 13.70 -19.10 -32.41
C ARG A 150 13.24 -17.86 -31.67
N ALA A 151 12.76 -16.87 -32.40
CA ALA A 151 12.26 -15.63 -31.81
C ALA A 151 11.08 -15.85 -30.85
N ARG A 152 10.15 -16.77 -31.18
CA ARG A 152 9.07 -17.20 -30.28
C ARG A 152 9.63 -17.91 -29.04
N ALA A 153 10.64 -18.77 -29.19
CA ALA A 153 11.28 -19.48 -28.08
C ALA A 153 11.99 -18.50 -27.12
N GLU A 154 12.69 -17.51 -27.64
CA GLU A 154 13.33 -16.45 -26.87
C GLU A 154 12.30 -15.61 -26.10
N LYS A 155 11.22 -15.22 -26.75
CA LYS A 155 10.12 -14.47 -26.11
C LYS A 155 9.44 -15.28 -25.00
N ARG A 156 9.20 -16.58 -25.21
CA ARG A 156 8.69 -17.48 -24.16
C ARG A 156 9.63 -17.57 -22.97
N ASP A 157 10.94 -17.73 -23.22
CA ASP A 157 11.93 -17.78 -22.15
C ASP A 157 12.00 -16.47 -21.37
N HIS A 158 11.99 -15.35 -22.08
CA HIS A 158 11.93 -14.01 -21.47
C HIS A 158 10.68 -13.83 -20.60
N ALA A 159 9.49 -14.20 -21.09
CA ALA A 159 8.26 -14.13 -20.33
C ALA A 159 8.29 -15.01 -19.06
N ARG A 160 8.86 -16.22 -19.16
CA ARG A 160 9.09 -17.11 -18.00
C ARG A 160 10.00 -16.46 -16.97
N GLN A 161 11.12 -15.88 -17.38
CA GLN A 161 12.06 -15.21 -16.48
C GLN A 161 11.42 -14.01 -15.78
N ARG A 162 10.58 -13.24 -16.48
CA ARG A 162 9.83 -12.13 -15.88
C ARG A 162 8.85 -12.63 -14.83
N PHE A 163 8.09 -13.69 -15.14
CA PHE A 163 7.19 -14.33 -14.20
C PHE A 163 7.90 -14.84 -12.94
N GLU A 164 9.02 -15.54 -13.10
CA GLU A 164 9.81 -16.03 -11.97
C GLU A 164 10.35 -14.89 -11.11
N ARG A 165 10.90 -13.83 -11.73
CA ARG A 165 11.40 -12.63 -11.02
C ARG A 165 10.30 -11.93 -10.25
N ARG A 166 9.11 -11.78 -10.86
CA ARG A 166 7.94 -11.23 -10.19
C ARG A 166 7.55 -12.05 -8.96
N ASN A 167 7.42 -13.36 -9.11
CA ASN A 167 7.06 -14.24 -7.99
C ASN A 167 8.09 -14.21 -6.87
N GLN A 168 9.37 -14.19 -7.18
CA GLN A 168 10.45 -14.03 -6.18
C GLN A 168 10.38 -12.68 -5.46
N ARG A 169 10.02 -11.61 -6.17
CA ARG A 169 9.81 -10.29 -5.55
C ARG A 169 8.62 -10.32 -4.60
N LEU A 170 7.48 -10.83 -5.03
CA LEU A 170 6.28 -10.92 -4.20
C LEU A 170 6.51 -11.76 -2.94
N LEU A 171 7.20 -12.89 -3.08
CA LEU A 171 7.57 -13.74 -1.94
C LEU A 171 8.45 -13.00 -0.93
N ARG A 172 9.46 -12.26 -1.42
CA ARG A 172 10.33 -11.44 -0.54
C ARG A 172 9.54 -10.34 0.17
N GLU A 173 8.65 -9.65 -0.54
CA GLU A 173 7.79 -8.62 0.06
C GLU A 173 6.86 -9.19 1.13
N GLU A 174 6.31 -10.37 0.89
CA GLU A 174 5.47 -11.07 1.88
C GLU A 174 6.26 -11.47 3.12
N GLN A 175 7.46 -12.04 2.92
CA GLN A 175 8.37 -12.38 4.03
C GLN A 175 8.77 -11.14 4.85
N GLN A 176 9.06 -10.02 4.19
CA GLN A 176 9.37 -8.77 4.88
C GLN A 176 8.18 -8.25 5.69
N LYS A 177 6.98 -8.23 5.10
CA LYS A 177 5.75 -7.84 5.81
C LYS A 177 5.47 -8.74 7.00
N GLN A 178 5.71 -10.04 6.86
CA GLN A 178 5.54 -10.98 7.96
C GLN A 178 6.57 -10.72 9.07
N ALA A 179 7.84 -10.55 8.72
CA ALA A 179 8.89 -10.23 9.70
C ALA A 179 8.63 -8.90 10.44
N GLU A 180 8.10 -7.88 9.74
CA GLU A 180 7.70 -6.62 10.37
C GLU A 180 6.53 -6.81 11.35
N ARG A 181 5.52 -7.64 10.97
CA ARG A 181 4.40 -7.98 11.87
C ARG A 181 4.88 -8.69 13.11
N ASP A 182 5.76 -9.67 12.95
CA ASP A 182 6.32 -10.46 14.05
C ASP A 182 7.19 -9.57 14.96
N ALA A 183 8.02 -8.69 14.39
CA ALA A 183 8.81 -7.73 15.15
C ALA A 183 7.92 -6.74 15.93
N ARG A 184 6.81 -6.29 15.31
CA ARG A 184 5.83 -5.42 15.98
C ARG A 184 5.12 -6.15 17.12
N ALA A 185 4.72 -7.42 16.91
CA ALA A 185 4.11 -8.26 17.93
C ALA A 185 5.08 -8.52 19.10
N ALA A 186 6.35 -8.83 18.80
CA ALA A 186 7.38 -9.02 19.80
C ALA A 186 7.64 -7.75 20.65
N ARG A 187 7.66 -6.55 20.00
CA ARG A 187 7.75 -5.28 20.72
C ARG A 187 6.54 -5.01 21.60
N ALA A 188 5.33 -5.38 21.14
CA ALA A 188 4.11 -5.24 21.94
C ALA A 188 4.03 -6.24 23.10
N ALA A 189 4.62 -7.43 22.95
CA ALA A 189 4.68 -8.47 23.96
C ALA A 189 5.79 -8.24 25.01
N GLN A 190 6.78 -7.38 24.73
CA GLN A 190 7.77 -7.00 25.74
C GLN A 190 7.05 -6.22 26.85
N PRO A 191 7.14 -6.66 28.13
CA PRO A 191 6.60 -5.91 29.22
C PRO A 191 7.33 -4.55 29.24
N GLN A 192 6.60 -3.49 28.90
CA GLN A 192 7.11 -2.14 29.10
C GLN A 192 7.25 -1.96 30.60
N VAL A 193 8.48 -2.06 31.10
CA VAL A 193 8.83 -1.56 32.40
C VAL A 193 8.80 -0.02 32.29
N SER A 194 7.60 0.52 32.12
CA SER A 194 7.39 1.95 32.25
C SER A 194 6.79 2.21 33.62
N THR A 195 7.61 2.77 34.48
CA THR A 195 7.19 3.40 35.74
C THR A 195 6.33 4.66 35.50
N ALA A 196 5.99 4.98 34.24
CA ALA A 196 5.14 6.09 33.85
C ALA A 196 3.77 5.57 33.40
N ASP A 197 2.71 6.17 33.93
CA ASP A 197 1.31 5.95 33.54
C ASP A 197 1.18 6.13 31.99
N PRO A 198 0.75 5.10 31.24
CA PRO A 198 0.67 5.15 29.78
C PRO A 198 -0.25 6.28 29.28
N VAL A 199 -1.20 6.71 30.10
CA VAL A 199 -2.08 7.86 29.81
C VAL A 199 -1.31 9.17 29.92
N GLN A 200 -0.43 9.32 30.90
CA GLN A 200 0.43 10.50 31.02
C GLN A 200 1.44 10.60 29.89
N ALA A 201 2.08 9.48 29.53
CA ALA A 201 3.02 9.43 28.39
C ALA A 201 2.33 9.75 27.05
N ALA A 202 1.09 9.31 26.84
CA ALA A 202 0.28 9.66 25.65
C ALA A 202 -0.09 11.16 25.66
N LEU A 203 -0.49 11.70 26.80
CA LEU A 203 -0.82 13.13 26.95
C LEU A 203 0.41 14.02 26.71
N GLU A 204 1.57 13.63 27.19
CA GLU A 204 2.83 14.35 26.97
C GLU A 204 3.24 14.33 25.50
N ARG A 205 3.08 13.19 24.78
CA ARG A 205 3.32 13.11 23.33
C ARG A 205 2.39 14.04 22.55
N VAL A 206 1.10 14.06 22.88
CA VAL A 206 0.13 14.96 22.23
C VAL A 206 0.46 16.42 22.53
N ARG A 207 0.85 16.74 23.77
CA ARG A 207 1.28 18.10 24.16
C ARG A 207 2.55 18.51 23.41
N ALA A 208 3.54 17.62 23.33
CA ALA A 208 4.79 17.87 22.59
C ALA A 208 4.53 18.07 21.09
N GLN A 209 3.64 17.28 20.47
CA GLN A 209 3.23 17.46 19.07
C GLN A 209 2.52 18.80 18.85
N LYS A 210 1.58 19.18 19.72
CA LYS A 210 0.91 20.47 19.63
C LYS A 210 1.89 21.65 19.81
N ALA A 211 2.82 21.55 20.74
CA ALA A 211 3.85 22.56 20.94
C ALA A 211 4.77 22.71 19.73
N ALA A 212 5.22 21.59 19.14
CA ALA A 212 6.05 21.58 17.94
C ALA A 212 5.31 22.16 16.71
N SER A 213 4.02 21.86 16.55
CA SER A 213 3.21 22.42 15.46
C SER A 213 2.96 23.93 15.62
N ALA A 214 2.73 24.41 16.85
CA ALA A 214 2.58 25.84 17.15
C ALA A 214 3.88 26.61 16.92
N ASP A 215 5.03 26.04 17.31
CA ASP A 215 6.35 26.66 17.06
C ASP A 215 6.68 26.75 15.56
N THR A 216 6.32 25.72 14.80
CA THR A 216 6.47 25.73 13.32
C THR A 216 5.56 26.76 12.67
N ALA A 217 4.32 26.89 13.10
CA ALA A 217 3.38 27.89 12.59
C ALA A 217 3.86 29.32 12.91
N LEU A 218 4.36 29.55 14.12
CA LEU A 218 4.91 30.84 14.54
C LEU A 218 6.16 31.22 13.72
N LYS A 219 7.10 30.27 13.52
CA LYS A 219 8.27 30.48 12.67
C LYS A 219 7.89 30.84 11.24
N LYS A 220 6.92 30.13 10.67
CA LYS A 220 6.41 30.43 9.33
C LYS A 220 5.80 31.84 9.26
N ALA A 221 4.95 32.22 10.18
CA ALA A 221 4.34 33.54 10.22
C ALA A 221 5.40 34.66 10.33
N LYS A 222 6.46 34.49 11.13
CA LYS A 222 7.59 35.42 11.21
C LYS A 222 8.34 35.57 9.89
N VAL A 223 8.53 34.47 9.17
CA VAL A 223 9.14 34.50 7.82
C VAL A 223 8.23 35.22 6.83
N ASP A 224 6.92 34.96 6.84
CA ASP A 224 5.95 35.58 5.94
C ASP A 224 5.90 37.11 6.15
N VAL A 225 5.92 37.58 7.40
CA VAL A 225 6.03 39.04 7.71
C VAL A 225 7.33 39.64 7.21
N ALA A 226 8.46 38.97 7.44
CA ALA A 226 9.76 39.42 6.97
C ALA A 226 9.84 39.52 5.45
N MET A 227 9.30 38.53 4.75
CA MET A 227 9.26 38.47 3.28
C MET A 227 8.35 39.55 2.68
N SER A 228 7.12 39.71 3.20
CA SER A 228 6.19 40.74 2.72
C SER A 228 6.71 42.14 2.98
N ARG A 229 7.35 42.38 4.13
CA ARG A 229 8.02 43.65 4.45
C ARG A 229 9.18 43.95 3.49
N ALA A 230 10.02 42.94 3.20
CA ALA A 230 11.13 43.09 2.27
C ALA A 230 10.66 43.39 0.85
N GLN A 231 9.59 42.76 0.38
CA GLN A 231 8.96 43.02 -0.93
C GLN A 231 8.42 44.44 -1.01
N LEU A 232 7.66 44.90 0.00
CA LEU A 232 7.14 46.25 0.07
C LEU A 232 8.29 47.29 0.03
N HIS A 233 9.33 47.09 0.86
CA HIS A 233 10.49 47.98 0.86
C HIS A 233 11.25 48.04 -0.49
N LYS A 234 11.40 46.88 -1.15
CA LYS A 234 12.04 46.77 -2.45
C LYS A 234 11.26 47.54 -3.51
N SER A 235 9.92 47.41 -3.51
CA SER A 235 9.06 48.14 -4.47
C SER A 235 9.02 49.63 -4.18
N LEU A 236 9.01 50.07 -2.93
CA LEU A 236 9.10 51.49 -2.55
C LEU A 236 10.42 52.15 -3.00
N LYS A 237 11.53 51.39 -2.98
CA LYS A 237 12.83 51.90 -3.48
C LYS A 237 12.94 51.88 -5.00
N ALA A 238 12.24 50.97 -5.69
CA ALA A 238 12.31 50.79 -7.13
C ALA A 238 11.40 51.76 -7.90
N PHE A 239 10.33 52.24 -7.28
CA PHE A 239 9.36 53.11 -7.91
C PHE A 239 9.75 54.59 -7.76
N GLY A 240 9.51 55.38 -8.83
CA GLY A 240 9.81 56.79 -8.83
C GLY A 240 8.86 57.63 -7.95
N HIS A 241 9.24 58.86 -7.66
CA HIS A 241 8.37 59.84 -6.99
C HIS A 241 7.98 60.96 -7.96
N PRO A 242 6.67 61.10 -8.23
CA PRO A 242 5.51 60.31 -7.80
C PRO A 242 5.40 58.96 -8.55
N PRO A 243 4.88 57.88 -7.90
CA PRO A 243 4.68 56.61 -8.57
C PRO A 243 3.57 56.68 -9.62
N THR A 244 3.66 55.88 -10.68
CA THR A 244 2.59 55.73 -11.67
C THR A 244 1.35 55.05 -11.07
N PHE A 245 0.20 55.17 -11.73
CA PHE A 245 -1.06 54.57 -11.26
C PHE A 245 -0.95 53.07 -11.07
N GLU A 246 -0.26 52.35 -11.97
CA GLU A 246 -0.02 50.89 -11.84
C GLU A 246 0.90 50.57 -10.67
N GLN A 247 1.95 51.36 -10.46
CA GLN A 247 2.85 51.21 -9.32
C GLN A 247 2.15 51.48 -7.99
N GLN A 248 1.23 52.45 -7.97
CA GLN A 248 0.42 52.76 -6.79
C GLN A 248 -0.53 51.59 -6.44
N SER A 249 -1.15 50.98 -7.46
CA SER A 249 -1.99 49.78 -7.26
C SER A 249 -1.20 48.60 -6.71
N GLN A 250 0.03 48.35 -7.22
CA GLN A 250 0.93 47.33 -6.71
C GLN A 250 1.35 47.59 -5.26
N LEU A 251 1.63 48.79 -4.87
CA LEU A 251 1.99 49.17 -3.51
C LEU A 251 0.84 48.91 -2.54
N ILE A 252 -0.41 49.20 -2.91
CA ILE A 252 -1.61 48.91 -2.11
C ILE A 252 -1.73 47.43 -1.86
N VAL A 253 -1.56 46.59 -2.89
CA VAL A 253 -1.63 45.11 -2.74
C VAL A 253 -0.53 44.59 -1.81
N LEU A 254 0.70 45.06 -1.97
CA LEU A 254 1.83 44.67 -1.14
C LEU A 254 1.65 45.11 0.32
N GLN A 255 1.07 46.29 0.54
CA GLN A 255 0.75 46.77 1.87
C GLN A 255 -0.33 45.93 2.53
N GLN A 256 -1.39 45.57 1.81
CA GLN A 256 -2.43 44.67 2.30
C GLN A 256 -1.86 43.27 2.68
N HIS A 257 -0.97 42.71 1.86
CA HIS A 257 -0.29 41.45 2.16
C HIS A 257 0.56 41.55 3.44
N PHE A 258 1.26 42.64 3.63
CA PHE A 258 2.05 42.87 4.84
C PHE A 258 1.18 42.97 6.08
N GLU A 259 0.11 43.78 6.03
CA GLU A 259 -0.84 43.95 7.12
C GLU A 259 -1.53 42.61 7.49
N THR A 260 -1.89 41.79 6.49
CA THR A 260 -2.49 40.47 6.70
C THR A 260 -1.50 39.52 7.39
N ALA A 261 -0.23 39.55 6.98
CA ALA A 261 0.81 38.75 7.61
C ALA A 261 1.09 39.19 9.06
N GLU A 262 1.11 40.50 9.32
CA GLU A 262 1.26 41.02 10.72
C GLU A 262 0.09 40.63 11.61
N GLN A 263 -1.16 40.71 11.12
CA GLN A 263 -2.34 40.28 11.84
C GLN A 263 -2.29 38.78 12.16
N ALA A 264 -1.89 37.94 11.19
CA ALA A 264 -1.74 36.51 11.38
C ALA A 264 -0.68 36.17 12.45
N LEU A 265 0.45 36.89 12.44
CA LEU A 265 1.48 36.75 13.47
C LEU A 265 0.99 37.18 14.86
N ALA A 266 0.29 38.33 14.96
CA ALA A 266 -0.27 38.81 16.23
C ALA A 266 -1.27 37.83 16.85
N ILE A 267 -2.13 37.19 16.02
CA ILE A 267 -3.06 36.15 16.46
C ILE A 267 -2.31 34.94 17.04
N LEU A 268 -1.24 34.50 16.36
CA LEU A 268 -0.45 33.36 16.82
C LEU A 268 0.37 33.68 18.08
N GLU A 269 0.86 34.89 18.24
CA GLU A 269 1.58 35.35 19.44
C GLU A 269 0.62 35.53 20.63
N SER A 270 -0.60 36.05 20.39
CA SER A 270 -1.62 36.16 21.44
C SER A 270 -2.23 34.83 21.87
N SER A 271 -2.24 33.84 20.96
CA SER A 271 -2.71 32.47 21.25
C SER A 271 -1.68 31.56 21.91
N GLN A 272 -0.46 32.02 22.13
CA GLN A 272 0.50 31.30 22.99
C GLN A 272 -0.06 31.31 24.40
N PRO A 273 -0.33 30.15 25.02
CA PRO A 273 -0.70 30.11 26.42
C PRO A 273 0.50 30.65 27.21
N SER A 274 0.29 31.76 27.92
CA SER A 274 1.12 32.10 29.06
C SER A 274 1.30 30.83 29.88
N VAL A 275 2.53 30.45 30.20
CA VAL A 275 2.87 29.26 30.99
C VAL A 275 1.85 29.14 32.11
N PRO A 276 0.95 28.14 32.12
CA PRO A 276 0.03 28.02 33.23
C PRO A 276 0.88 27.63 34.43
N VAL A 277 0.89 28.48 35.43
CA VAL A 277 1.12 28.04 36.79
C VAL A 277 0.14 26.88 37.00
N VAL A 278 0.67 25.65 37.10
CA VAL A 278 -0.15 24.46 37.33
C VAL A 278 -0.85 24.69 38.67
N PRO A 279 -2.16 24.89 38.74
CA PRO A 279 -2.84 24.88 40.02
C PRO A 279 -2.61 23.49 40.61
N ALA A 280 -2.26 23.41 41.87
CA ALA A 280 -2.25 22.16 42.62
C ALA A 280 -3.53 21.37 42.28
N PRO A 281 -3.48 20.04 42.07
CA PRO A 281 -4.63 19.25 41.69
C PRO A 281 -5.73 19.49 42.70
N SER A 282 -6.89 19.93 42.20
CA SER A 282 -8.05 20.11 43.07
C SER A 282 -8.46 18.75 43.64
N ASN A 283 -8.84 18.67 44.91
CA ASN A 283 -9.35 17.46 45.59
C ASN A 283 -10.41 16.73 44.72
N ASP A 284 -11.16 17.46 43.92
CA ASP A 284 -12.18 16.93 43.01
C ASP A 284 -11.62 16.14 41.83
N ALA A 285 -10.40 16.49 41.32
CA ALA A 285 -9.71 15.73 40.25
C ALA A 285 -9.11 14.43 40.80
N GLU A 286 -8.60 14.45 42.02
CA GLU A 286 -8.07 13.26 42.70
C GLU A 286 -9.19 12.29 43.09
N LEU A 287 -10.30 12.80 43.59
CA LEU A 287 -11.49 12.01 43.87
C LEU A 287 -12.07 11.34 42.61
N LYS A 288 -12.11 12.04 41.47
CA LYS A 288 -12.54 11.45 40.19
C LYS A 288 -11.61 10.32 39.74
N ARG A 289 -10.29 10.49 39.87
CA ARG A 289 -9.30 9.45 39.56
C ARG A 289 -9.46 8.23 40.45
N ALA A 290 -9.62 8.43 41.76
CA ALA A 290 -9.85 7.36 42.71
C ALA A 290 -11.12 6.55 42.39
N LYS A 291 -12.22 7.22 42.03
CA LYS A 291 -13.48 6.57 41.63
C LYS A 291 -13.31 5.74 40.33
N ILE A 292 -12.56 6.23 39.35
CA ILE A 292 -12.27 5.47 38.11
C ILE A 292 -11.44 4.22 38.42
N GLN A 293 -10.40 4.34 39.26
CA GLN A 293 -9.58 3.20 39.65
C GLN A 293 -10.40 2.15 40.40
N LEU A 294 -11.28 2.56 41.29
CA LEU A 294 -12.18 1.65 42.00
C LEU A 294 -13.11 0.89 41.01
N ALA A 295 -13.68 1.59 40.05
CA ALA A 295 -14.52 0.97 39.03
C ALA A 295 -13.77 -0.06 38.19
N MET A 296 -12.51 0.20 37.81
CA MET A 296 -11.66 -0.72 37.08
C MET A 296 -11.36 -1.99 37.93
N ARG A 297 -10.95 -1.82 39.19
CA ARG A 297 -10.66 -2.96 40.09
C ARG A 297 -11.87 -3.86 40.35
N ARG A 298 -13.04 -3.26 40.52
CA ARG A 298 -14.32 -4.02 40.62
C ARG A 298 -14.65 -4.79 39.35
N ALA A 299 -14.37 -4.21 38.18
CA ALA A 299 -14.55 -4.91 36.89
C ALA A 299 -13.58 -6.10 36.73
N GLU A 300 -12.31 -5.93 37.13
CA GLU A 300 -11.30 -7.00 37.13
C GLU A 300 -11.70 -8.14 38.07
N LEU A 301 -12.13 -7.84 39.28
CA LEU A 301 -12.60 -8.81 40.25
C LEU A 301 -13.82 -9.59 39.72
N LYS A 302 -14.80 -8.91 39.17
CA LYS A 302 -15.99 -9.54 38.57
C LYS A 302 -15.63 -10.45 37.40
N LYS A 303 -14.66 -10.04 36.56
CA LYS A 303 -14.17 -10.86 35.44
C LYS A 303 -13.41 -12.11 35.95
N ALA A 304 -12.59 -11.98 37.00
CA ALA A 304 -11.87 -13.10 37.59
C ALA A 304 -12.81 -14.10 38.27
N GLN A 305 -13.87 -13.62 38.94
CA GLN A 305 -14.91 -14.48 39.53
C GLN A 305 -15.71 -15.24 38.47
N ALA A 306 -16.01 -14.58 37.33
CA ALA A 306 -16.70 -15.22 36.21
C ALA A 306 -15.84 -16.24 35.43
N ALA A 307 -14.51 -16.12 35.51
CA ALA A 307 -13.54 -17.01 34.84
C ALA A 307 -13.03 -18.17 35.72
N GLU A 308 -13.63 -18.38 36.91
CA GLU A 308 -13.26 -19.42 37.89
C GLU A 308 -11.74 -19.49 38.19
N VAL A 309 -11.11 -18.33 38.33
CA VAL A 309 -9.66 -18.19 38.58
C VAL A 309 -9.33 -18.66 40.01
N ALA A 310 -8.07 -19.10 40.22
CA ALA A 310 -7.61 -19.64 41.49
C ALA A 310 -7.94 -18.76 42.73
N PRO A 311 -8.41 -19.33 43.85
CA PRO A 311 -8.87 -18.58 45.03
C PRO A 311 -7.88 -17.52 45.56
N GLN A 312 -6.58 -17.79 45.45
CA GLN A 312 -5.51 -16.85 45.84
C GLN A 312 -5.48 -15.57 45.00
N GLN A 313 -5.80 -15.65 43.71
CA GLN A 313 -5.85 -14.48 42.83
C GLN A 313 -7.12 -13.64 43.08
N ILE A 314 -8.23 -14.30 43.40
CA ILE A 314 -9.47 -13.58 43.80
C ILE A 314 -9.24 -12.82 45.09
N ALA A 315 -8.62 -13.41 46.11
CA ALA A 315 -8.29 -12.71 47.36
C ALA A 315 -7.38 -11.49 47.16
N THR A 316 -6.41 -11.58 46.23
CA THR A 316 -5.51 -10.44 45.90
C THR A 316 -6.28 -9.29 45.22
N LEU A 317 -7.25 -9.61 44.36
CA LEU A 317 -8.10 -8.62 43.70
C LEU A 317 -9.11 -7.98 44.67
N GLU A 318 -9.66 -8.75 45.61
CA GLU A 318 -10.51 -8.25 46.68
C GLU A 318 -9.77 -7.23 47.56
N GLN A 319 -8.52 -7.54 47.91
CA GLN A 319 -7.67 -6.62 48.68
C GLN A 319 -7.38 -5.35 47.88
N ALA A 320 -7.12 -5.44 46.56
CA ALA A 320 -6.92 -4.29 45.67
C ALA A 320 -8.18 -3.43 45.55
N VAL A 321 -9.37 -4.00 45.58
CA VAL A 321 -10.65 -3.26 45.61
C VAL A 321 -10.80 -2.52 46.96
N ALA A 322 -10.54 -3.19 48.07
CA ALA A 322 -10.62 -2.57 49.41
C ALA A 322 -9.64 -1.39 49.57
N ASP A 323 -8.44 -1.49 48.99
CA ASP A 323 -7.46 -0.40 49.00
C ASP A 323 -7.91 0.79 48.15
N ALA A 324 -8.53 0.52 46.98
CA ALA A 324 -9.09 1.54 46.12
C ALA A 324 -10.33 2.24 46.77
N GLU A 325 -11.14 1.53 47.53
CA GLU A 325 -12.26 2.08 48.31
C GLU A 325 -11.75 3.03 49.40
N ARG A 326 -10.73 2.65 50.14
CA ARG A 326 -10.06 3.53 51.13
C ARG A 326 -9.58 4.84 50.53
N ARG A 327 -8.90 4.78 49.38
CA ARG A 327 -8.44 5.99 48.67
C ARG A 327 -9.60 6.89 48.24
N VAL A 328 -10.73 6.34 47.82
CA VAL A 328 -11.92 7.15 47.50
C VAL A 328 -12.48 7.84 48.77
N GLN A 329 -12.47 7.16 49.92
CA GLN A 329 -12.90 7.72 51.20
C GLN A 329 -11.94 8.82 51.67
N ASP A 330 -10.63 8.63 51.57
CA ASP A 330 -9.62 9.62 51.96
C ASP A 330 -9.73 10.92 51.15
N HIS A 331 -10.07 10.85 49.89
CA HIS A 331 -10.29 12.03 49.03
C HIS A 331 -11.72 12.57 49.06
N ALA A 332 -12.66 11.85 49.65
CA ALA A 332 -14.04 12.28 49.83
C ALA A 332 -14.31 12.97 51.19
N ALA A 333 -13.37 12.90 52.13
CA ALA A 333 -13.45 13.59 53.39
C ALA A 333 -13.31 15.11 53.17
N PRO A 334 -14.14 15.96 53.83
CA PRO A 334 -14.18 17.41 53.65
C PRO A 334 -12.93 18.12 54.09
#